data_81b6403b6fad1d002345af911f9ca44f
#
_entry.id   81b6403b6fad1d002345af911f9ca44f
#
_cell.length_a   1.000
_cell.length_b   1.000
_cell.length_c   1.000
_cell.angle_alpha   90.00
_cell.angle_beta   90.00
_cell.angle_gamma   90.00
#
_symmetry.space_group_name_H-M   'P 1'
#
loop_
_entity.id
_entity.type
_entity.pdbx_description
1 polymer ?
#
loop_
_entity_poly.entity_id
_entity_poly.type
_entity_poly.pdbx_seq_one_letter_code
_entity_poly.pdbx_strand_id
1 'polypeptide(L)'
;MMSHDEPNLEMYERERIVFQSIRDNPDLHHNALLKQIVPKFMAKTTFEKTRDSLLKKEIIFVTTRGNMKFYLPTKNYEEKLHQRIERNTNNTFHDLKLKIKKLDTDYSHKDADEKISLANTLLRNLIQVDNGFTLLDSVKNPKKTLYRDEHLTIQQLINHVFEVIRKDKDFEIIFPSIVSNLGIMMPLVSLDK
;
A
#
# COMPACT_ATOMS: atom_id res chain seq x y z
N MET A 1 -19.48 -15.76 1.04
CA MET A 1 -18.92 -14.94 -0.05
C MET A 1 -18.47 -13.64 0.56
N MET A 2 -17.23 -13.58 1.05
CA MET A 2 -16.66 -12.38 1.69
C MET A 2 -15.90 -11.62 0.60
N SER A 3 -16.40 -10.45 0.22
CA SER A 3 -15.67 -9.53 -0.65
C SER A 3 -14.48 -9.01 0.15
N HIS A 4 -13.28 -9.38 -0.25
CA HIS A 4 -12.07 -8.73 0.20
C HIS A 4 -12.09 -7.31 -0.38
N ASP A 5 -12.45 -6.33 0.44
CA ASP A 5 -12.21 -4.93 0.14
C ASP A 5 -10.69 -4.73 0.10
N GLU A 6 -10.11 -4.85 -1.09
CA GLU A 6 -8.79 -4.30 -1.35
C GLU A 6 -8.82 -2.81 -0.96
N PRO A 7 -7.84 -2.33 -0.17
CA PRO A 7 -7.80 -0.92 0.20
C PRO A 7 -7.63 -0.11 -1.08
N ASN A 8 -8.72 0.51 -1.52
CA ASN A 8 -8.75 1.35 -2.70
C ASN A 8 -7.74 2.49 -2.51
N LEU A 9 -6.64 2.50 -3.27
CA LEU A 9 -5.61 3.55 -3.25
C LEU A 9 -6.24 4.95 -3.36
N GLU A 10 -7.31 5.06 -4.13
CA GLU A 10 -8.13 6.26 -4.30
C GLU A 10 -8.69 6.80 -2.98
N MET A 11 -9.02 5.92 -2.04
CA MET A 11 -9.56 6.30 -0.73
C MET A 11 -8.49 6.94 0.16
N TYR A 12 -7.23 6.50 0.08
CA TYR A 12 -6.10 7.12 0.79
C TYR A 12 -5.79 8.53 0.25
N GLU A 13 -5.87 8.73 -1.03
CA GLU A 13 -5.60 10.03 -1.64
C GLU A 13 -6.65 11.06 -1.26
N ARG A 14 -7.93 10.70 -1.29
CA ARG A 14 -9.03 11.57 -0.84
C ARG A 14 -8.91 11.95 0.64
N GLU A 15 -8.58 11.00 1.49
CA GLU A 15 -8.33 11.26 2.92
C GLU A 15 -7.13 12.22 3.10
N ARG A 16 -6.08 12.02 2.33
CA ARG A 16 -4.90 12.90 2.35
C ARG A 16 -5.25 14.34 1.96
N ILE A 17 -6.01 14.53 0.88
CA ILE A 17 -6.44 15.86 0.42
C ILE A 17 -7.25 16.56 1.50
N VAL A 18 -8.25 15.91 2.08
CA VAL A 18 -9.10 16.49 3.12
C VAL A 18 -8.29 16.79 4.37
N PHE A 19 -7.43 15.86 4.81
CA PHE A 19 -6.58 16.05 5.98
C PHE A 19 -5.58 17.20 5.80
N GLN A 20 -4.88 17.28 4.67
CA GLN A 20 -3.94 18.37 4.38
C GLN A 20 -4.66 19.72 4.39
N SER A 21 -5.84 19.79 3.75
CA SER A 21 -6.62 21.03 3.74
C SER A 21 -7.04 21.48 5.14
N ILE A 22 -7.35 20.54 6.03
CA ILE A 22 -7.67 20.82 7.44
C ILE A 22 -6.41 21.28 8.20
N ARG A 23 -5.30 20.58 8.02
CA ARG A 23 -4.03 20.88 8.70
C ARG A 23 -3.48 22.24 8.32
N ASP A 24 -3.52 22.55 7.02
CA ASP A 24 -2.95 23.78 6.48
C ASP A 24 -3.86 24.99 6.71
N ASN A 25 -5.14 24.77 7.08
CA ASN A 25 -6.14 25.81 7.30
C ASN A 25 -6.98 25.55 8.58
N PRO A 26 -6.37 25.57 9.77
CA PRO A 26 -7.03 25.17 11.02
C PRO A 26 -8.19 26.09 11.42
N ASP A 27 -8.24 27.30 10.89
CA ASP A 27 -9.30 28.30 11.19
C ASP A 27 -10.45 28.29 10.18
N LEU A 28 -10.42 27.40 9.18
CA LEU A 28 -11.53 27.29 8.25
C LEU A 28 -12.69 26.50 8.86
N HIS A 29 -13.87 27.12 8.92
CA HIS A 29 -15.09 26.41 9.27
C HIS A 29 -15.55 25.48 8.14
N HIS A 30 -16.43 24.53 8.46
CA HIS A 30 -16.92 23.49 7.55
C HIS A 30 -17.27 23.97 6.13
N ASN A 31 -18.07 25.06 6.03
CA ASN A 31 -18.53 25.57 4.74
C ASN A 31 -17.38 26.18 3.90
N ALA A 32 -16.41 26.82 4.55
CA ALA A 32 -15.25 27.37 3.87
C ALA A 32 -14.32 26.25 3.38
N LEU A 33 -14.08 25.23 4.22
CA LEU A 33 -13.33 24.05 3.84
C LEU A 33 -14.01 23.28 2.69
N LEU A 34 -15.34 23.15 2.75
CA LEU A 34 -16.13 22.56 1.67
C LEU A 34 -15.91 23.30 0.34
N LYS A 35 -15.99 24.63 0.33
CA LYS A 35 -15.76 25.45 -0.88
C LYS A 35 -14.34 25.31 -1.43
N GLN A 36 -13.37 25.09 -0.59
CA GLN A 36 -11.98 24.91 -1.01
C GLN A 36 -11.74 23.55 -1.72
N ILE A 37 -12.46 22.52 -1.27
CA ILE A 37 -12.26 21.15 -1.75
C ILE A 37 -13.23 20.79 -2.88
N VAL A 38 -14.47 21.25 -2.80
CA VAL A 38 -15.57 20.93 -3.73
C VAL A 38 -15.81 22.10 -4.69
N PRO A 39 -15.94 21.90 -6.00
CA PRO A 39 -15.83 20.62 -6.74
C PRO A 39 -14.37 20.29 -7.17
N LYS A 40 -13.39 21.10 -6.79
CA LYS A 40 -12.02 21.07 -7.34
C LYS A 40 -11.34 19.70 -7.23
N PHE A 41 -11.50 19.02 -6.09
CA PHE A 41 -10.82 17.76 -5.82
C PHE A 41 -11.80 16.57 -5.72
N MET A 42 -13.04 16.83 -5.28
CA MET A 42 -14.05 15.78 -5.12
C MET A 42 -15.48 16.34 -5.05
N ALA A 43 -16.48 15.46 -5.20
CA ALA A 43 -17.88 15.80 -5.00
C ALA A 43 -18.20 16.00 -3.50
N LYS A 44 -19.25 16.76 -3.19
CA LYS A 44 -19.69 17.07 -1.81
C LYS A 44 -19.92 15.80 -1.00
N THR A 45 -20.66 14.83 -1.54
CA THR A 45 -20.94 13.56 -0.86
C THR A 45 -19.67 12.76 -0.54
N THR A 46 -18.68 12.80 -1.43
CA THR A 46 -17.37 12.18 -1.22
C THR A 46 -16.60 12.88 -0.11
N PHE A 47 -16.57 14.22 -0.11
CA PHE A 47 -15.96 15.00 0.97
C PHE A 47 -16.57 14.66 2.35
N GLU A 48 -17.89 14.62 2.45
CA GLU A 48 -18.59 14.32 3.70
C GLU A 48 -18.23 12.90 4.21
N LYS A 49 -18.28 11.90 3.33
CA LYS A 49 -17.87 10.52 3.65
C LYS A 49 -16.42 10.44 4.09
N THR A 50 -15.51 11.14 3.38
CA THR A 50 -14.09 11.16 3.70
C THR A 50 -13.82 11.82 5.04
N ARG A 51 -14.45 12.98 5.31
CA ARG A 51 -14.39 13.67 6.62
C ARG A 51 -14.87 12.75 7.75
N ASP A 52 -16.02 12.10 7.57
CA ASP A 52 -16.59 11.19 8.57
C ASP A 52 -15.70 9.98 8.82
N SER A 53 -15.03 9.47 7.77
CA SER A 53 -14.00 8.44 7.90
C SER A 53 -12.82 8.92 8.76
N LEU A 54 -12.32 10.13 8.52
CA LEU A 54 -11.23 10.73 9.30
C LEU A 54 -11.62 10.95 10.77
N LEU A 55 -12.85 11.35 11.04
CA LEU A 55 -13.40 11.47 12.41
C LEU A 55 -13.51 10.12 13.10
N LYS A 56 -14.06 9.11 12.40
CA LYS A 56 -14.18 7.73 12.92
C LYS A 56 -12.81 7.09 13.23
N LYS A 57 -11.80 7.45 12.44
CA LYS A 57 -10.42 7.01 12.62
C LYS A 57 -9.66 7.82 13.67
N GLU A 58 -10.31 8.80 14.29
CA GLU A 58 -9.72 9.75 15.24
C GLU A 58 -8.45 10.48 14.70
N ILE A 59 -8.38 10.66 13.39
CA ILE A 59 -7.31 11.39 12.72
C ILE A 59 -7.50 12.88 12.87
N ILE A 60 -8.77 13.31 12.82
CA ILE A 60 -9.21 14.67 13.09
C ILE A 60 -10.27 14.65 14.19
N PHE A 61 -10.47 15.79 14.83
CA PHE A 61 -11.59 16.01 15.74
C PHE A 61 -12.35 17.28 15.35
N VAL A 62 -13.60 17.37 15.78
CA VAL A 62 -14.45 18.53 15.53
C VAL A 62 -14.54 19.41 16.79
N THR A 63 -14.44 20.72 16.60
CA THR A 63 -14.75 21.71 17.61
C THR A 63 -15.80 22.69 17.06
N THR A 64 -16.57 23.31 17.96
CA THR A 64 -17.62 24.29 17.59
C THR A 64 -17.29 25.64 18.21
N ARG A 65 -17.43 26.68 17.38
CA ARG A 65 -17.38 28.08 17.86
C ARG A 65 -18.69 28.75 17.40
N GLY A 66 -19.62 29.00 18.33
CA GLY A 66 -20.98 29.35 17.97
C GLY A 66 -21.65 28.24 17.15
N ASN A 67 -22.26 28.61 16.03
CA ASN A 67 -22.92 27.67 15.12
C ASN A 67 -21.99 27.08 14.06
N MET A 68 -20.69 27.36 14.13
CA MET A 68 -19.70 26.90 13.12
C MET A 68 -18.90 25.72 13.63
N LYS A 69 -18.73 24.71 12.74
CA LYS A 69 -17.89 23.55 12.99
C LYS A 69 -16.51 23.75 12.36
N PHE A 70 -15.47 23.45 13.12
CA PHE A 70 -14.06 23.46 12.72
C PHE A 70 -13.49 22.07 12.91
N TYR A 71 -12.56 21.68 12.05
CA TYR A 71 -11.87 20.40 12.15
C TYR A 71 -10.40 20.67 12.42
N LEU A 72 -9.83 19.90 13.32
CA LEU A 72 -8.43 20.02 13.71
C LEU A 72 -7.77 18.63 13.70
N PRO A 73 -6.49 18.54 13.35
CA PRO A 73 -5.73 17.30 13.50
C PRO A 73 -5.65 16.88 14.96
N THR A 74 -5.74 15.57 15.20
CA THR A 74 -5.51 15.02 16.55
C THR A 74 -4.02 15.16 16.91
N LYS A 75 -3.70 15.50 18.16
CA LYS A 75 -2.32 15.77 18.60
C LYS A 75 -1.31 14.66 18.30
N ASN A 76 -1.73 13.41 18.27
CA ASN A 76 -0.87 12.26 18.00
C ASN A 76 -1.15 11.64 16.61
N TYR A 77 -1.61 12.46 15.67
CA TYR A 77 -1.98 11.98 14.33
C TYR A 77 -0.83 11.25 13.63
N GLU A 78 0.36 11.84 13.59
CA GLU A 78 1.53 11.26 12.92
C GLU A 78 1.93 9.93 13.55
N GLU A 79 1.91 9.86 14.88
CA GLU A 79 2.21 8.63 15.61
C GLU A 79 1.16 7.54 15.33
N LYS A 80 -0.12 7.86 15.36
CA LYS A 80 -1.21 6.94 15.01
C LYS A 80 -1.12 6.46 13.56
N LEU A 81 -0.74 7.34 12.63
CA LEU A 81 -0.51 6.99 11.24
C LEU A 81 0.66 6.00 11.10
N HIS A 82 1.79 6.29 11.76
CA HIS A 82 2.94 5.39 11.77
C HIS A 82 2.61 4.01 12.33
N GLN A 83 1.97 3.96 13.49
CA GLN A 83 1.55 2.69 14.11
C GLN A 83 0.61 1.89 13.18
N ARG A 84 -0.26 2.57 12.44
CA ARG A 84 -1.17 1.91 11.48
C ARG A 84 -0.40 1.36 10.27
N ILE A 85 0.50 2.16 9.68
CA ILE A 85 1.35 1.71 8.57
C ILE A 85 2.20 0.52 9.02
N GLU A 86 2.85 0.63 10.18
CA GLU A 86 3.68 -0.44 10.75
C GLU A 86 2.89 -1.73 10.95
N ARG A 87 1.70 -1.64 11.54
CA ARG A 87 0.83 -2.81 11.75
C ARG A 87 0.41 -3.45 10.41
N ASN A 88 -0.01 -2.65 9.45
CA ASN A 88 -0.43 -3.16 8.14
C ASN A 88 0.74 -3.81 7.40
N THR A 89 1.92 -3.17 7.38
CA THR A 89 3.12 -3.70 6.74
C THR A 89 3.53 -5.03 7.37
N ASN A 90 3.57 -5.11 8.71
CA ASN A 90 3.91 -6.34 9.43
C ASN A 90 2.91 -7.46 9.19
N ASN A 91 1.61 -7.17 9.22
CA ASN A 91 0.57 -8.18 8.95
C ASN A 91 0.68 -8.71 7.52
N THR A 92 0.79 -7.82 6.54
CA THR A 92 0.97 -8.22 5.13
C THR A 92 2.24 -9.05 4.94
N PHE A 93 3.33 -8.68 5.58
CA PHE A 93 4.59 -9.42 5.53
C PHE A 93 4.46 -10.81 6.14
N HIS A 94 3.78 -10.91 7.27
CA HIS A 94 3.51 -12.21 7.90
C HIS A 94 2.70 -13.13 6.98
N ASP A 95 1.61 -12.62 6.40
CA ASP A 95 0.75 -13.37 5.48
C ASP A 95 1.50 -13.81 4.23
N LEU A 96 2.36 -12.95 3.67
CA LEU A 96 3.20 -13.29 2.52
C LEU A 96 4.18 -14.42 2.85
N LYS A 97 4.83 -14.39 4.02
CA LYS A 97 5.71 -15.49 4.45
C LYS A 97 4.97 -16.82 4.51
N LEU A 98 3.72 -16.83 5.00
CA LEU A 98 2.91 -18.05 5.06
C LEU A 98 2.50 -18.55 3.67
N LYS A 99 2.11 -17.64 2.77
CA LYS A 99 1.75 -17.99 1.38
C LYS A 99 2.95 -18.55 0.61
N ILE A 100 4.11 -17.91 0.75
CA ILE A 100 5.32 -18.33 0.04
C ILE A 100 5.85 -19.68 0.54
N LYS A 101 5.68 -19.99 1.82
CA LYS A 101 6.02 -21.34 2.35
C LYS A 101 5.24 -22.47 1.68
N LYS A 102 4.05 -22.20 1.17
CA LYS A 102 3.20 -23.19 0.49
C LYS A 102 3.34 -23.13 -1.05
N LEU A 103 4.16 -22.21 -1.55
CA LEU A 103 4.22 -21.90 -2.97
C LEU A 103 4.63 -23.13 -3.80
N ASP A 104 5.61 -23.92 -3.35
CA ASP A 104 6.08 -25.11 -4.07
C ASP A 104 4.95 -26.12 -4.35
N THR A 105 4.04 -26.28 -3.38
CA THR A 105 2.88 -27.19 -3.51
C THR A 105 1.76 -26.56 -4.30
N ASP A 106 1.44 -25.29 -4.02
CA ASP A 106 0.29 -24.61 -4.61
C ASP A 106 0.52 -24.25 -6.09
N TYR A 107 1.78 -23.98 -6.47
CA TYR A 107 2.15 -23.52 -7.80
C TYR A 107 2.07 -24.62 -8.86
N SER A 108 2.51 -25.82 -8.53
CA SER A 108 2.61 -26.96 -9.47
C SER A 108 1.25 -27.42 -10.01
N HIS A 109 0.18 -27.21 -9.26
CA HIS A 109 -1.18 -27.66 -9.61
C HIS A 109 -2.00 -26.64 -10.42
N LYS A 110 -1.43 -25.46 -10.69
CA LYS A 110 -2.12 -24.36 -11.39
C LYS A 110 -1.86 -24.41 -12.89
N ASP A 111 -2.81 -23.83 -13.65
CA ASP A 111 -2.57 -23.53 -15.06
C ASP A 111 -1.61 -22.34 -15.25
N ALA A 112 -1.20 -22.07 -16.50
CA ALA A 112 -0.21 -21.03 -16.79
C ALA A 112 -0.67 -19.63 -16.37
N ASP A 113 -1.93 -19.28 -16.58
CA ASP A 113 -2.48 -17.96 -16.27
C ASP A 113 -2.58 -17.77 -14.75
N GLU A 114 -3.01 -18.78 -14.04
CA GLU A 114 -3.04 -18.77 -12.56
C GLU A 114 -1.63 -18.68 -11.97
N LYS A 115 -0.64 -19.36 -12.56
CA LYS A 115 0.78 -19.27 -12.16
C LYS A 115 1.31 -17.86 -12.33
N ILE A 116 1.06 -17.24 -13.49
CA ILE A 116 1.47 -15.86 -13.78
C ILE A 116 0.81 -14.89 -12.79
N SER A 117 -0.49 -15.03 -12.57
CA SER A 117 -1.26 -14.18 -11.65
C SER A 117 -0.76 -14.29 -10.22
N LEU A 118 -0.52 -15.52 -9.73
CA LEU A 118 -0.02 -15.78 -8.40
C LEU A 118 1.37 -15.19 -8.19
N ALA A 119 2.30 -15.46 -9.11
CA ALA A 119 3.66 -14.95 -9.03
C ALA A 119 3.71 -13.41 -9.05
N ASN A 120 2.97 -12.77 -9.97
CA ASN A 120 2.86 -11.32 -10.03
C ASN A 120 2.32 -10.73 -8.74
N THR A 121 1.27 -11.32 -8.18
CA THR A 121 0.67 -10.87 -6.92
C THR A 121 1.65 -10.95 -5.76
N LEU A 122 2.36 -12.08 -5.63
CA LEU A 122 3.36 -12.26 -4.56
C LEU A 122 4.52 -11.28 -4.69
N LEU A 123 5.09 -11.14 -5.90
CA LEU A 123 6.22 -10.25 -6.14
C LEU A 123 5.86 -8.78 -5.93
N ARG A 124 4.71 -8.32 -6.43
CA ARG A 124 4.22 -6.95 -6.19
C ARG A 124 4.02 -6.67 -4.71
N ASN A 125 3.40 -7.60 -3.98
CA ASN A 125 3.16 -7.42 -2.56
C ASN A 125 4.46 -7.42 -1.75
N LEU A 126 5.46 -8.23 -2.11
CA LEU A 126 6.79 -8.19 -1.50
C LEU A 126 7.47 -6.83 -1.70
N ILE A 127 7.42 -6.28 -2.92
CA ILE A 127 7.97 -4.95 -3.23
C ILE A 127 7.22 -3.86 -2.43
N GLN A 128 5.89 -3.96 -2.31
CA GLN A 128 5.11 -3.00 -1.53
C GLN A 128 5.44 -3.05 -0.03
N VAL A 129 5.64 -4.24 0.52
CA VAL A 129 6.06 -4.41 1.92
C VAL A 129 7.45 -3.85 2.16
N ASP A 130 8.39 -4.08 1.24
CA ASP A 130 9.74 -3.51 1.30
C ASP A 130 9.72 -1.98 1.30
N ASN A 131 8.94 -1.39 0.40
CA ASN A 131 8.71 0.06 0.38
C ASN A 131 8.04 0.57 1.66
N GLY A 132 7.12 -0.21 2.25
CA GLY A 132 6.47 0.10 3.52
C GLY A 132 7.48 0.17 4.66
N PHE A 133 8.37 -0.79 4.79
CA PHE A 133 9.45 -0.79 5.78
C PHE A 133 10.43 0.37 5.55
N THR A 134 10.80 0.62 4.29
CA THR A 134 11.66 1.75 3.91
C THR A 134 11.05 3.09 4.34
N LEU A 135 9.74 3.28 4.12
CA LEU A 135 9.03 4.48 4.54
C LEU A 135 9.03 4.62 6.07
N LEU A 136 8.72 3.54 6.79
CA LEU A 136 8.68 3.55 8.26
C LEU A 136 10.05 3.91 8.87
N ASP A 137 11.12 3.38 8.30
CA ASP A 137 12.45 3.67 8.79
C ASP A 137 12.91 5.09 8.46
N SER A 138 12.62 5.59 7.27
CA SER A 138 12.97 6.96 6.87
C SER A 138 12.40 8.02 7.82
N VAL A 139 11.27 7.72 8.46
CA VAL A 139 10.64 8.60 9.44
C VAL A 139 11.25 8.44 10.82
N LYS A 140 11.53 7.20 11.25
CA LYS A 140 12.10 6.91 12.59
C LYS A 140 13.60 7.26 12.67
N ASN A 141 14.33 7.05 11.58
CA ASN A 141 15.78 7.17 11.52
C ASN A 141 16.26 7.75 10.17
N PRO A 142 16.09 9.06 9.90
CA PRO A 142 16.40 9.64 8.60
C PRO A 142 17.89 9.55 8.19
N LYS A 143 18.78 9.10 9.10
CA LYS A 143 20.21 8.93 8.85
C LYS A 143 20.69 7.48 8.80
N LYS A 144 19.81 6.50 9.04
CA LYS A 144 20.14 5.06 8.99
C LYS A 144 19.33 4.37 7.91
N THR A 145 19.97 3.54 7.13
CA THR A 145 19.33 2.45 6.40
C THR A 145 18.98 1.34 7.41
N LEU A 146 17.81 1.18 8.19
CA LEU A 146 16.71 0.59 7.54
C LEU A 146 16.48 -0.84 7.94
N TYR A 147 15.34 -1.23 8.19
CA TYR A 147 14.84 -2.60 8.36
C TYR A 147 15.66 -3.66 7.58
N ARG A 148 16.97 -3.71 7.87
CA ARG A 148 17.94 -4.47 7.09
C ARG A 148 17.61 -5.95 7.09
N ASP A 149 17.13 -6.47 8.21
CA ASP A 149 16.78 -7.88 8.36
C ASP A 149 15.49 -8.21 7.60
N GLU A 150 14.52 -7.31 7.63
CA GLU A 150 13.29 -7.44 6.86
C GLU A 150 13.57 -7.35 5.36
N HIS A 151 14.39 -6.42 4.93
CA HIS A 151 14.80 -6.28 3.54
C HIS A 151 15.52 -7.53 3.03
N LEU A 152 16.48 -8.06 3.78
CA LEU A 152 17.16 -9.30 3.43
C LEU A 152 16.19 -10.49 3.35
N THR A 153 15.26 -10.57 4.30
CA THR A 153 14.24 -11.62 4.29
C THR A 153 13.33 -11.49 3.06
N ILE A 154 12.93 -10.26 2.70
CA ILE A 154 12.11 -10.02 1.50
C ILE A 154 12.87 -10.43 0.24
N GLN A 155 14.16 -10.09 0.12
CA GLN A 155 14.98 -10.54 -1.00
C GLN A 155 15.08 -12.07 -1.09
N GLN A 156 15.23 -12.75 0.04
CA GLN A 156 15.23 -14.22 0.08
C GLN A 156 13.89 -14.79 -0.40
N LEU A 157 12.76 -14.17 0.00
CA LEU A 157 11.43 -14.58 -0.45
C LEU A 157 11.24 -14.33 -1.95
N ILE A 158 11.69 -13.19 -2.47
CA ILE A 158 11.68 -12.90 -3.91
C ILE A 158 12.48 -13.94 -4.67
N ASN A 159 13.69 -14.24 -4.22
CA ASN A 159 14.53 -15.26 -4.84
C ASN A 159 13.86 -16.64 -4.81
N HIS A 160 13.23 -17.01 -3.69
CA HIS A 160 12.48 -18.25 -3.59
C HIS A 160 11.32 -18.33 -4.60
N VAL A 161 10.55 -17.26 -4.77
CA VAL A 161 9.50 -17.19 -5.79
C VAL A 161 10.09 -17.42 -7.20
N PHE A 162 11.21 -16.77 -7.53
CA PHE A 162 11.88 -16.99 -8.82
C PHE A 162 12.44 -18.41 -8.99
N GLU A 163 12.94 -19.02 -7.93
CA GLU A 163 13.40 -20.42 -7.97
C GLU A 163 12.25 -21.41 -8.26
N VAL A 164 11.05 -21.15 -7.69
CA VAL A 164 9.87 -21.96 -7.98
C VAL A 164 9.46 -21.81 -9.45
N ILE A 165 9.41 -20.56 -9.95
CA ILE A 165 9.08 -20.27 -11.35
C ILE A 165 10.09 -20.93 -12.29
N ARG A 166 11.39 -20.86 -11.99
CA ARG A 166 12.47 -21.42 -12.80
C ARG A 166 12.40 -22.93 -12.95
N LYS A 167 11.89 -23.63 -11.95
CA LYS A 167 11.74 -25.10 -11.97
C LYS A 167 10.46 -25.55 -12.70
N ASP A 168 9.60 -24.61 -13.07
CA ASP A 168 8.34 -24.96 -13.73
C ASP A 168 8.57 -25.38 -15.19
N LYS A 169 7.83 -26.39 -15.64
CA LYS A 169 7.90 -26.90 -17.02
C LYS A 169 7.52 -25.86 -18.08
N ASP A 170 6.68 -24.90 -17.70
CA ASP A 170 6.18 -23.83 -18.57
C ASP A 170 6.99 -22.52 -18.40
N PHE A 171 8.20 -22.60 -17.84
CA PHE A 171 9.05 -21.43 -17.52
C PHE A 171 9.21 -20.47 -18.70
N GLU A 172 9.49 -20.98 -19.90
CA GLU A 172 9.71 -20.18 -21.11
C GLU A 172 8.50 -19.31 -21.49
N ILE A 173 7.30 -19.72 -21.11
CA ILE A 173 6.03 -18.99 -21.35
C ILE A 173 5.72 -18.06 -20.19
N ILE A 174 5.88 -18.54 -18.95
CA ILE A 174 5.47 -17.86 -17.73
C ILE A 174 6.39 -16.69 -17.40
N PHE A 175 7.71 -16.90 -17.48
CA PHE A 175 8.70 -15.92 -17.04
C PHE A 175 8.65 -14.58 -17.80
N PRO A 176 8.59 -14.54 -19.15
CA PRO A 176 8.47 -13.29 -19.90
C PRO A 176 7.21 -12.50 -19.52
N SER A 177 6.10 -13.20 -19.32
CA SER A 177 4.83 -12.58 -18.93
C SER A 177 4.91 -11.95 -17.54
N ILE A 178 5.56 -12.61 -16.57
CA ILE A 178 5.77 -12.07 -15.23
C ILE A 178 6.63 -10.81 -15.28
N VAL A 179 7.76 -10.87 -16.01
CA VAL A 179 8.70 -9.74 -16.14
C VAL A 179 8.01 -8.52 -16.77
N SER A 180 7.27 -8.76 -17.86
CA SER A 180 6.49 -7.71 -18.53
C SER A 180 5.48 -7.05 -17.59
N ASN A 181 4.74 -7.86 -16.82
CA ASN A 181 3.71 -7.38 -15.89
C ASN A 181 4.29 -6.63 -14.68
N LEU A 182 5.52 -6.90 -14.30
CA LEU A 182 6.21 -6.15 -13.24
C LEU A 182 6.82 -4.83 -13.73
N GLY A 183 6.77 -4.57 -15.04
CA GLY A 183 7.39 -3.39 -15.63
C GLY A 183 8.92 -3.43 -15.61
N ILE A 184 9.51 -4.61 -15.45
CA ILE A 184 10.95 -4.80 -15.50
C ILE A 184 11.34 -4.86 -16.97
N MET A 185 12.07 -3.86 -17.47
CA MET A 185 12.72 -3.95 -18.78
C MET A 185 13.86 -4.98 -18.67
N MET A 186 13.68 -6.14 -19.30
CA MET A 186 14.80 -7.05 -19.49
C MET A 186 15.77 -6.41 -20.46
N PRO A 187 17.08 -6.28 -20.11
CA PRO A 187 18.08 -6.08 -21.14
C PRO A 187 17.96 -7.26 -22.12
N LEU A 188 17.85 -6.95 -23.41
CA LEU A 188 17.95 -7.95 -24.47
C LEU A 188 19.32 -8.61 -24.33
N VAL A 189 19.37 -9.70 -23.58
CA VAL A 189 20.52 -10.58 -23.63
C VAL A 189 20.42 -11.26 -24.99
N SER A 190 21.22 -10.79 -25.94
CA SER A 190 21.44 -11.53 -27.19
C SER A 190 21.95 -12.89 -26.77
N LEU A 191 21.11 -13.90 -26.93
CA LEU A 191 21.52 -15.28 -26.92
C LEU A 191 22.32 -15.48 -28.22
N ASP A 192 23.58 -15.03 -28.25
CA ASP A 192 24.52 -15.44 -29.26
C ASP A 192 24.76 -16.93 -29.07
N LYS A 193 24.39 -17.67 -30.12
CA LYS A 193 24.56 -19.10 -30.26
C LYS A 193 26.00 -19.49 -30.26
#